data_83e51e5baf14b96e04d7ae6354477a87
#
_entry.id   83e51e5baf14b96e04d7ae6354477a87
#
_cell.length_a   1.000
_cell.length_b   1.000
_cell.length_c   1.000
_cell.angle_alpha   90.00
_cell.angle_beta   90.00
_cell.angle_gamma   90.00
#
_symmetry.space_group_name_H-M   'P 1'
#
loop_
_entity.id
_entity.type
_entity.pdbx_description
1 polymer ?
#
loop_
_entity_poly.entity_id
_entity_poly.type
_entity_poly.pdbx_seq_one_letter_code
_entity_poly.pdbx_strand_id
1 'polypeptide(L)'
;MTLSQDNEQQKHVMGYPSISKYNQSIKQGFPSQYDSNQLYNSFSQGYILPIQGYPNPNPNPNLYVSSSSNYPSNKYVTMAAYNPMEEQNNGSSSFGRLMVILMLILVVGMIMLSLVFWLFFGTEGPVFHILALSVPSFRIINSSIVGNWQVNLTMCNMNDHSKIKVFHGKTSIFYKTNLLAVTPFDPVRLEVKGTKNMLSNLTTLPEGNVLDQLAISEISKDKNDGDIEFSLEISLKVVLASDSEWQSHKMMVYCNNLKVKFGPEDRGELVAADKIKCLIVG
;
A
#
# COMPACT_ATOMS: atom_id res chain seq x y z
N MET A 1 -13.24 35.44 78.01
CA MET A 1 -14.12 34.25 77.80
C MET A 1 -14.66 34.35 76.38
N THR A 2 -14.00 33.77 75.43
CA THR A 2 -14.55 33.52 74.04
C THR A 2 -13.80 32.30 73.52
N LEU A 3 -14.51 31.22 73.38
CA LEU A 3 -14.07 29.93 72.85
C LEU A 3 -13.95 30.01 71.36
N SER A 4 -12.77 29.71 70.83
CA SER A 4 -12.49 29.50 69.44
C SER A 4 -12.84 28.05 69.10
N GLN A 5 -13.77 27.85 68.15
CA GLN A 5 -14.10 26.55 67.59
C GLN A 5 -13.21 26.33 66.36
N ASP A 6 -12.33 25.34 66.44
CA ASP A 6 -11.56 24.82 65.33
C ASP A 6 -12.45 23.91 64.48
N ASN A 7 -12.64 24.25 63.23
CA ASN A 7 -13.36 23.47 62.22
C ASN A 7 -12.34 22.61 61.47
N GLU A 8 -12.16 21.37 61.86
CA GLU A 8 -11.42 20.36 61.11
C GLU A 8 -12.23 19.94 59.87
N GLN A 9 -11.78 20.40 58.72
CA GLN A 9 -12.23 19.87 57.44
C GLN A 9 -11.59 18.51 57.19
N GLN A 10 -12.35 17.44 57.31
CA GLN A 10 -12.00 16.09 56.88
C GLN A 10 -11.80 16.07 55.36
N LYS A 11 -10.55 15.92 54.92
CA LYS A 11 -10.14 15.68 53.54
C LYS A 11 -10.41 14.23 53.19
N HIS A 12 -11.48 14.00 52.42
CA HIS A 12 -11.78 12.68 51.84
C HIS A 12 -10.68 12.29 50.87
N VAL A 13 -9.80 11.38 51.26
CA VAL A 13 -8.84 10.72 50.40
C VAL A 13 -9.58 9.57 49.72
N MET A 14 -9.90 9.72 48.44
CA MET A 14 -10.35 8.61 47.60
C MET A 14 -9.18 7.65 47.39
N GLY A 15 -9.23 6.50 48.04
CA GLY A 15 -8.30 5.41 47.79
C GLY A 15 -8.59 4.74 46.46
N TYR A 16 -7.58 4.66 45.62
CA TYR A 16 -7.58 3.83 44.41
C TYR A 16 -7.55 2.35 44.86
N PRO A 17 -8.36 1.46 44.21
CA PRO A 17 -8.26 0.03 44.50
C PRO A 17 -6.93 -0.50 43.94
N SER A 18 -6.14 -1.10 44.84
CA SER A 18 -4.92 -1.82 44.51
C SER A 18 -5.25 -3.04 43.64
N ILE A 19 -4.77 -3.06 42.41
CA ILE A 19 -4.80 -4.24 41.51
C ILE A 19 -3.71 -5.22 41.98
N SER A 20 -4.05 -6.04 42.96
CA SER A 20 -3.28 -7.23 43.29
C SER A 20 -4.24 -8.42 43.35
N LYS A 21 -4.50 -9.07 42.22
CA LYS A 21 -4.94 -10.47 42.06
C LYS A 21 -5.33 -10.75 40.60
N TYR A 22 -4.35 -10.83 39.72
CA TYR A 22 -4.51 -11.56 38.47
C TYR A 22 -3.16 -12.17 38.06
N ASN A 23 -2.68 -13.08 38.95
CA ASN A 23 -1.62 -14.01 38.60
C ASN A 23 -2.13 -15.41 38.91
N GLN A 24 -2.92 -15.97 38.00
CA GLN A 24 -3.05 -17.43 37.94
C GLN A 24 -3.43 -17.84 36.51
N SER A 25 -2.48 -18.58 35.90
CA SER A 25 -2.75 -19.65 34.97
C SER A 25 -3.18 -19.25 33.54
N ILE A 26 -2.22 -18.91 32.67
CA ILE A 26 -2.21 -19.47 31.31
C ILE A 26 -0.75 -19.85 30.99
N LYS A 27 -0.36 -21.06 31.42
CA LYS A 27 0.71 -21.80 30.78
C LYS A 27 0.10 -22.47 29.54
N GLN A 28 0.10 -21.77 28.43
CA GLN A 28 0.00 -22.40 27.11
C GLN A 28 1.28 -22.05 26.36
N GLY A 29 2.06 -23.09 26.14
CA GLY A 29 3.36 -23.04 25.48
C GLY A 29 3.23 -22.48 24.08
N PHE A 30 3.99 -21.44 23.80
CA PHE A 30 4.36 -21.07 22.45
C PHE A 30 5.45 -22.03 21.98
N PRO A 31 5.30 -22.68 20.84
CA PRO A 31 6.41 -23.40 20.23
C PRO A 31 7.42 -22.38 19.72
N SER A 32 8.52 -22.26 20.45
CA SER A 32 9.75 -21.65 19.97
C SER A 32 10.38 -22.61 18.97
N GLN A 33 10.24 -22.35 17.69
CA GLN A 33 11.19 -22.72 16.63
C GLN A 33 10.59 -22.32 15.29
N TYR A 34 10.78 -21.05 14.92
CA TYR A 34 10.76 -20.67 13.51
C TYR A 34 12.17 -20.90 12.97
N ASP A 35 12.34 -22.07 12.37
CA ASP A 35 13.53 -22.42 11.61
C ASP A 35 13.49 -21.62 10.30
N SER A 36 14.35 -20.63 10.18
CA SER A 36 14.44 -19.68 9.06
C SER A 36 15.01 -20.31 7.77
N ASN A 37 15.14 -21.64 7.68
CA ASN A 37 15.75 -22.33 6.55
C ASN A 37 14.77 -23.08 5.62
N GLN A 38 13.46 -22.93 5.79
CA GLN A 38 12.50 -23.61 4.91
C GLN A 38 11.77 -22.74 3.89
N LEU A 39 12.13 -21.48 3.72
CA LEU A 39 11.41 -20.56 2.80
C LEU A 39 12.07 -20.43 1.42
N TYR A 40 13.08 -21.23 1.08
CA TYR A 40 13.77 -21.14 -0.22
C TYR A 40 13.59 -22.34 -1.17
N ASN A 41 12.82 -23.35 -0.80
CA ASN A 41 12.66 -24.56 -1.65
C ASN A 41 11.25 -24.86 -2.16
N SER A 42 10.35 -23.89 -2.21
CA SER A 42 8.96 -24.11 -2.65
C SER A 42 8.58 -23.46 -3.99
N PHE A 43 9.53 -22.98 -4.79
CA PHE A 43 9.24 -22.35 -6.10
C PHE A 43 9.87 -23.06 -7.30
N SER A 44 9.96 -24.41 -7.27
CA SER A 44 10.36 -25.18 -8.45
C SER A 44 9.49 -26.42 -8.66
N GLN A 45 8.18 -26.29 -8.61
CA GLN A 45 7.29 -27.23 -9.30
C GLN A 45 6.71 -26.52 -10.51
N GLY A 46 7.46 -26.62 -11.61
CA GLY A 46 6.98 -26.28 -12.93
C GLY A 46 5.78 -27.15 -13.28
N TYR A 47 4.68 -26.51 -13.61
CA TYR A 47 3.55 -27.16 -14.27
C TYR A 47 4.03 -27.67 -15.63
N ILE A 48 4.22 -28.98 -15.75
CA ILE A 48 4.38 -29.64 -17.04
C ILE A 48 3.00 -29.67 -17.69
N LEU A 49 2.77 -28.78 -18.64
CA LEU A 49 1.62 -28.88 -19.52
C LEU A 49 1.80 -30.11 -20.42
N PRO A 50 0.75 -30.94 -20.62
CA PRO A 50 0.84 -32.07 -21.56
C PRO A 50 0.99 -31.50 -22.96
N ILE A 51 2.08 -31.85 -23.61
CA ILE A 51 2.35 -31.58 -25.03
C ILE A 51 1.34 -32.44 -25.82
N GLN A 52 0.27 -31.84 -26.33
CA GLN A 52 -0.55 -32.44 -27.35
C GLN A 52 0.29 -32.53 -28.62
N GLY A 53 0.66 -33.76 -28.98
CA GLY A 53 1.38 -34.07 -30.19
C GLY A 53 0.56 -33.68 -31.41
N TYR A 54 1.10 -32.81 -32.23
CA TYR A 54 0.65 -32.55 -33.58
C TYR A 54 1.00 -33.76 -34.45
N PRO A 55 0.07 -34.31 -35.27
CA PRO A 55 0.40 -35.32 -36.25
C PRO A 55 1.26 -34.68 -37.36
N ASN A 56 2.42 -35.27 -37.56
CA ASN A 56 3.34 -34.89 -38.61
C ASN A 56 2.88 -35.47 -39.93
N PRO A 57 2.50 -34.67 -40.96
CA PRO A 57 2.25 -35.19 -42.29
C PRO A 57 3.57 -35.18 -43.07
N ASN A 58 4.32 -36.29 -43.01
CA ASN A 58 5.42 -36.51 -43.90
C ASN A 58 4.96 -37.46 -45.03
N PRO A 59 4.70 -37.01 -46.26
CA PRO A 59 4.46 -37.90 -47.36
C PRO A 59 5.83 -38.32 -47.93
N ASN A 60 6.15 -39.59 -47.76
CA ASN A 60 7.30 -40.24 -48.38
C ASN A 60 6.95 -40.55 -49.83
N PRO A 61 7.59 -39.99 -50.87
CA PRO A 61 7.34 -40.31 -52.24
C PRO A 61 8.39 -41.32 -52.73
N ASN A 62 8.09 -42.62 -52.63
CA ASN A 62 8.80 -43.62 -53.42
C ASN A 62 8.15 -45.00 -53.23
N LEU A 63 7.20 -45.29 -54.10
CA LEU A 63 6.92 -46.65 -54.47
C LEU A 63 6.56 -46.72 -55.96
N TYR A 64 7.58 -46.98 -56.79
CA TYR A 64 7.39 -47.41 -58.15
C TYR A 64 6.85 -48.82 -58.13
N VAL A 65 5.66 -49.04 -58.70
CA VAL A 65 5.26 -50.34 -59.18
C VAL A 65 4.86 -50.17 -60.66
N SER A 66 5.75 -50.74 -61.47
CA SER A 66 5.57 -50.97 -62.91
C SER A 66 4.65 -52.17 -63.06
N SER A 67 3.62 -52.03 -63.85
CA SER A 67 3.15 -53.17 -64.67
C SER A 67 2.27 -52.71 -65.82
N SER A 68 2.70 -53.22 -66.89
CA SER A 68 2.30 -53.10 -68.28
C SER A 68 0.89 -53.53 -68.57
N SER A 69 0.43 -52.99 -69.65
CA SER A 69 -0.22 -53.61 -70.83
C SER A 69 -1.69 -53.25 -71.11
N ASN A 70 -1.82 -52.92 -72.32
CA ASN A 70 -2.89 -53.11 -73.29
C ASN A 70 -3.89 -52.00 -73.54
N TYR A 71 -3.64 -51.34 -74.71
CA TYR A 71 -4.61 -50.66 -75.54
C TYR A 71 -5.83 -51.52 -75.92
N PRO A 72 -7.02 -50.91 -76.22
CA PRO A 72 -7.15 -50.14 -77.46
C PRO A 72 -8.14 -48.92 -77.43
N SER A 73 -7.82 -47.97 -78.20
CA SER A 73 -8.62 -47.29 -79.23
C SER A 73 -9.93 -46.54 -78.90
N ASN A 74 -9.82 -45.25 -79.18
CA ASN A 74 -10.85 -44.35 -79.74
C ASN A 74 -12.17 -44.17 -79.00
N LYS A 75 -12.23 -42.97 -78.34
CA LYS A 75 -13.41 -42.09 -78.56
C LYS A 75 -13.00 -40.66 -78.23
N TYR A 76 -13.07 -39.78 -79.23
CA TYR A 76 -12.98 -38.33 -79.02
C TYR A 76 -14.13 -37.91 -78.13
N VAL A 77 -13.86 -37.58 -76.91
CA VAL A 77 -14.79 -36.87 -76.07
C VAL A 77 -14.37 -35.42 -76.10
N THR A 78 -15.18 -34.64 -76.80
CA THR A 78 -15.12 -33.18 -76.80
C THR A 78 -15.12 -32.73 -75.32
N MET A 79 -13.96 -32.19 -74.89
CA MET A 79 -13.92 -31.46 -73.60
C MET A 79 -14.82 -30.25 -73.74
N ALA A 80 -16.00 -30.36 -73.13
CA ALA A 80 -16.79 -29.20 -72.81
C ALA A 80 -15.92 -28.32 -71.91
N ALA A 81 -15.64 -27.13 -72.40
CA ALA A 81 -14.93 -26.10 -71.60
C ALA A 81 -15.68 -25.94 -70.26
N TYR A 82 -15.02 -26.41 -69.22
CA TYR A 82 -15.48 -26.13 -67.84
C TYR A 82 -15.20 -24.62 -67.62
N ASN A 83 -16.27 -23.83 -67.81
CA ASN A 83 -16.27 -22.47 -67.31
C ASN A 83 -16.30 -22.58 -65.78
N PRO A 84 -15.27 -22.12 -65.07
CA PRO A 84 -15.41 -21.95 -63.66
C PRO A 84 -16.51 -20.90 -63.44
N MET A 85 -17.67 -21.37 -63.00
CA MET A 85 -18.69 -20.50 -62.44
C MET A 85 -17.98 -19.68 -61.36
N GLU A 86 -17.71 -18.42 -61.65
CA GLU A 86 -17.41 -17.43 -60.65
C GLU A 86 -18.61 -17.41 -59.68
N GLU A 87 -18.44 -18.11 -58.59
CA GLU A 87 -19.38 -18.08 -57.47
C GLU A 87 -19.25 -16.67 -56.88
N GLN A 88 -20.07 -15.80 -57.42
CA GLN A 88 -20.20 -14.41 -56.97
C GLN A 88 -20.90 -14.44 -55.59
N ASN A 89 -20.10 -14.74 -54.58
CA ASN A 89 -20.51 -14.77 -53.20
C ASN A 89 -20.67 -13.34 -52.65
N ASN A 90 -21.60 -12.59 -53.22
CA ASN A 90 -21.85 -11.18 -52.87
C ASN A 90 -22.92 -10.99 -51.78
N GLY A 91 -23.37 -12.06 -51.10
CA GLY A 91 -24.46 -11.97 -50.13
C GLY A 91 -24.05 -11.91 -48.68
N SER A 92 -22.83 -12.36 -48.34
CA SER A 92 -22.42 -12.59 -46.91
C SER A 92 -21.65 -11.48 -46.27
N SER A 93 -21.06 -10.56 -47.02
CA SER A 93 -20.12 -9.59 -46.46
C SER A 93 -20.77 -8.40 -45.73
N SER A 94 -22.00 -8.03 -46.06
CA SER A 94 -22.66 -6.88 -45.43
C SER A 94 -23.09 -7.16 -43.98
N PHE A 95 -23.61 -8.36 -43.72
CA PHE A 95 -24.03 -8.75 -42.34
C PHE A 95 -22.79 -8.88 -41.43
N GLY A 96 -21.72 -9.51 -41.92
CA GLY A 96 -20.47 -9.60 -41.15
C GLY A 96 -19.86 -8.23 -40.82
N ARG A 97 -19.84 -7.30 -41.78
CA ARG A 97 -19.37 -5.92 -41.54
C ARG A 97 -20.27 -5.19 -40.55
N LEU A 98 -21.58 -5.33 -40.61
CA LEU A 98 -22.51 -4.72 -39.66
C LEU A 98 -22.28 -5.24 -38.24
N MET A 99 -22.07 -6.56 -38.08
CA MET A 99 -21.75 -7.15 -36.77
C MET A 99 -20.42 -6.66 -36.19
N VAL A 100 -19.38 -6.53 -37.01
CA VAL A 100 -18.10 -5.98 -36.57
C VAL A 100 -18.24 -4.53 -36.15
N ILE A 101 -18.96 -3.72 -36.89
CA ILE A 101 -19.20 -2.30 -36.55
C ILE A 101 -19.99 -2.21 -35.24
N LEU A 102 -21.03 -3.03 -35.06
CA LEU A 102 -21.82 -3.05 -33.81
C LEU A 102 -20.95 -3.43 -32.58
N MET A 103 -20.10 -4.44 -32.75
CA MET A 103 -19.15 -4.85 -31.69
C MET A 103 -18.16 -3.74 -31.36
N LEU A 104 -17.63 -3.04 -32.36
CA LEU A 104 -16.73 -1.89 -32.14
C LEU A 104 -17.43 -0.76 -31.38
N ILE A 105 -18.68 -0.44 -31.73
CA ILE A 105 -19.46 0.59 -31.04
C ILE A 105 -19.71 0.18 -29.58
N LEU A 106 -20.03 -1.09 -29.31
CA LEU A 106 -20.21 -1.62 -27.97
C LEU A 106 -18.91 -1.50 -27.13
N VAL A 107 -17.78 -1.90 -27.70
CA VAL A 107 -16.48 -1.82 -27.02
C VAL A 107 -16.12 -0.38 -26.71
N VAL A 108 -16.26 0.52 -27.68
CA VAL A 108 -16.00 1.95 -27.47
C VAL A 108 -16.95 2.54 -26.42
N GLY A 109 -18.24 2.17 -26.47
CA GLY A 109 -19.23 2.58 -25.47
C GLY A 109 -18.88 2.12 -24.06
N MET A 110 -18.42 0.88 -23.88
CA MET A 110 -17.95 0.32 -22.61
C MET A 110 -16.72 1.06 -22.09
N ILE A 111 -15.77 1.37 -22.95
CA ILE A 111 -14.56 2.14 -22.56
C ILE A 111 -14.97 3.56 -22.12
N MET A 112 -15.84 4.22 -22.87
CA MET A 112 -16.30 5.57 -22.51
C MET A 112 -17.08 5.58 -21.19
N LEU A 113 -17.96 4.62 -20.98
CA LEU A 113 -18.66 4.44 -19.69
C LEU A 113 -17.69 4.21 -18.54
N SER A 114 -16.68 3.37 -18.74
CA SER A 114 -15.64 3.10 -17.73
C SER A 114 -14.85 4.36 -17.36
N LEU A 115 -14.47 5.16 -18.37
CA LEU A 115 -13.79 6.44 -18.15
C LEU A 115 -14.67 7.45 -17.39
N VAL A 116 -15.95 7.55 -17.77
CA VAL A 116 -16.91 8.41 -17.06
C VAL A 116 -17.07 7.96 -15.62
N PHE A 117 -17.21 6.65 -15.38
CA PHE A 117 -17.30 6.10 -14.03
C PHE A 117 -16.03 6.42 -13.22
N TRP A 118 -14.84 6.27 -13.80
CA TRP A 118 -13.59 6.60 -13.12
C TRP A 118 -13.47 8.08 -12.78
N LEU A 119 -13.89 8.98 -13.69
CA LEU A 119 -13.85 10.42 -13.47
C LEU A 119 -14.84 10.90 -12.39
N PHE A 120 -16.05 10.31 -12.34
CA PHE A 120 -17.08 10.76 -11.41
C PHE A 120 -17.06 10.03 -10.06
N PHE A 121 -16.59 8.79 -10.01
CA PHE A 121 -16.61 7.96 -8.81
C PHE A 121 -15.22 7.58 -8.29
N GLY A 122 -14.16 8.12 -8.90
CA GLY A 122 -12.81 7.96 -8.38
C GLY A 122 -12.73 8.50 -6.96
N THR A 123 -12.40 7.64 -6.00
CA THR A 123 -12.17 8.04 -4.61
C THR A 123 -10.70 8.35 -4.39
N GLU A 124 -10.41 9.54 -3.87
CA GLU A 124 -9.05 9.92 -3.53
C GLU A 124 -8.75 9.59 -2.07
N GLY A 125 -7.51 9.16 -1.81
CA GLY A 125 -7.02 8.98 -0.45
C GLY A 125 -6.90 10.32 0.29
N PRO A 126 -6.83 10.28 1.63
CA PRO A 126 -6.62 11.50 2.41
C PRO A 126 -5.24 12.10 2.14
N VAL A 127 -5.13 13.41 2.10
CA VAL A 127 -3.86 14.14 1.94
C VAL A 127 -3.32 14.53 3.31
N PHE A 128 -2.00 14.33 3.51
CA PHE A 128 -1.33 14.65 4.77
C PHE A 128 -0.33 15.79 4.60
N HIS A 129 -0.30 16.68 5.59
CA HIS A 129 0.68 17.75 5.68
C HIS A 129 1.25 17.82 7.09
N ILE A 130 2.56 17.99 7.20
CA ILE A 130 3.21 18.35 8.46
C ILE A 130 3.10 19.88 8.63
N LEU A 131 2.55 20.30 9.76
CA LEU A 131 2.47 21.70 10.15
C LEU A 131 3.65 22.14 10.99
N ALA A 132 4.07 21.24 11.90
CA ALA A 132 5.22 21.47 12.79
C ALA A 132 5.78 20.13 13.27
N LEU A 133 7.07 20.12 13.50
CA LEU A 133 7.77 19.06 14.21
C LEU A 133 8.66 19.75 15.25
N SER A 134 8.45 19.45 16.51
CA SER A 134 9.32 19.90 17.60
C SER A 134 9.91 18.70 18.33
N VAL A 135 11.13 18.88 18.81
CA VAL A 135 11.87 17.88 19.57
C VAL A 135 12.20 18.50 20.93
N PRO A 136 11.32 18.36 21.92
CA PRO A 136 11.51 18.98 23.23
C PRO A 136 12.75 18.51 23.97
N SER A 137 13.20 17.28 23.71
CA SER A 137 14.44 16.74 24.26
C SER A 137 15.06 15.73 23.31
N PHE A 138 16.39 15.81 23.14
CA PHE A 138 17.14 14.87 22.31
C PHE A 138 18.54 14.66 22.88
N ARG A 139 18.80 13.46 23.40
CA ARG A 139 20.07 13.11 24.02
C ARG A 139 20.61 11.80 23.48
N ILE A 140 21.91 11.74 23.37
CA ILE A 140 22.64 10.53 23.00
C ILE A 140 23.39 10.06 24.24
N ILE A 141 23.06 8.88 24.75
CA ILE A 141 23.59 8.30 25.98
C ILE A 141 24.05 6.87 25.69
N ASN A 142 25.32 6.57 25.86
CA ASN A 142 25.88 5.21 25.76
C ASN A 142 25.40 4.43 24.52
N SER A 143 25.52 5.00 23.34
CA SER A 143 25.08 4.42 22.06
C SER A 143 23.55 4.23 21.91
N SER A 144 22.79 4.90 22.75
CA SER A 144 21.34 4.95 22.67
C SER A 144 20.85 6.38 22.49
N ILE A 145 19.77 6.52 21.75
CA ILE A 145 19.09 7.80 21.60
C ILE A 145 17.90 7.83 22.53
N VAL A 146 17.82 8.93 23.30
CA VAL A 146 16.67 9.26 24.13
C VAL A 146 16.10 10.57 23.64
N GLY A 147 14.87 10.55 23.16
CA GLY A 147 14.23 11.73 22.60
C GLY A 147 12.72 11.69 22.66
N ASN A 148 12.14 12.88 22.58
CA ASN A 148 10.71 13.09 22.45
C ASN A 148 10.46 13.94 21.21
N TRP A 149 9.48 13.56 20.42
CA TRP A 149 9.05 14.29 19.22
C TRP A 149 7.58 14.62 19.31
N GLN A 150 7.24 15.84 18.97
CA GLN A 150 5.87 16.31 18.85
C GLN A 150 5.60 16.68 17.39
N VAL A 151 4.75 15.92 16.74
CA VAL A 151 4.41 16.10 15.33
C VAL A 151 2.99 16.64 15.24
N ASN A 152 2.86 17.87 14.76
CA ASN A 152 1.56 18.44 14.40
C ASN A 152 1.31 18.21 12.91
N LEU A 153 0.30 17.43 12.59
CA LEU A 153 -0.04 17.07 11.23
C LEU A 153 -1.51 17.37 10.92
N THR A 154 -1.77 17.67 9.67
CA THR A 154 -3.13 17.88 9.14
C THR A 154 -3.46 16.77 8.17
N MET A 155 -4.64 16.19 8.32
CA MET A 155 -5.21 15.24 7.37
C MET A 155 -6.44 15.87 6.70
N CYS A 156 -6.46 15.90 5.37
CA CYS A 156 -7.52 16.47 4.55
C CYS A 156 -8.20 15.38 3.73
N ASN A 157 -9.51 15.35 3.75
CA ASN A 157 -10.32 14.55 2.85
C ASN A 157 -10.68 15.38 1.61
N MET A 158 -10.19 14.97 0.44
CA MET A 158 -10.45 15.69 -0.82
C MET A 158 -11.72 15.20 -1.54
N ASN A 159 -12.34 14.12 -1.05
CA ASN A 159 -13.51 13.52 -1.70
C ASN A 159 -14.76 14.38 -1.53
N ASP A 160 -15.56 14.46 -2.60
CA ASP A 160 -16.85 15.18 -2.63
C ASP A 160 -18.00 14.34 -2.07
N HIS A 161 -17.86 13.01 -2.06
CA HIS A 161 -18.98 12.10 -1.76
C HIS A 161 -18.66 11.05 -0.70
N SER A 162 -17.39 10.93 -0.28
CA SER A 162 -16.96 9.88 0.62
C SER A 162 -16.36 10.41 1.90
N LYS A 163 -16.83 9.88 3.03
CA LYS A 163 -16.21 10.11 4.35
C LYS A 163 -15.03 9.17 4.52
N ILE A 164 -14.02 9.60 5.26
CA ILE A 164 -12.84 8.78 5.56
C ILE A 164 -12.84 8.41 7.02
N LYS A 165 -12.65 7.12 7.32
CA LYS A 165 -12.39 6.61 8.66
C LYS A 165 -11.02 5.95 8.72
N VAL A 166 -10.20 6.38 9.65
CA VAL A 166 -8.96 5.73 10.03
C VAL A 166 -9.21 4.97 11.33
N PHE A 167 -9.00 3.64 11.33
CA PHE A 167 -9.30 2.81 12.50
C PHE A 167 -8.08 2.56 13.36
N HIS A 168 -7.00 2.14 12.73
CA HIS A 168 -5.76 1.80 13.39
C HIS A 168 -4.59 2.30 12.55
N GLY A 169 -3.57 2.72 13.24
CA GLY A 169 -2.36 3.14 12.60
C GLY A 169 -1.21 3.24 13.58
N LYS A 170 -0.06 3.51 13.07
CA LYS A 170 1.14 3.84 13.83
C LYS A 170 1.89 4.95 13.13
N THR A 171 2.45 5.84 13.93
CA THR A 171 3.38 6.87 13.49
C THR A 171 4.76 6.47 13.96
N SER A 172 5.72 6.49 13.06
CA SER A 172 7.11 6.11 13.30
C SER A 172 8.03 7.23 12.85
N ILE A 173 9.06 7.54 13.63
CA ILE A 173 10.08 8.50 13.25
C ILE A 173 11.42 7.81 13.06
N PHE A 174 12.13 8.19 12.00
CA PHE A 174 13.39 7.61 11.60
C PHE A 174 14.47 8.68 11.45
N TYR A 175 15.70 8.27 11.71
CA TYR A 175 16.88 8.92 11.22
C TYR A 175 17.53 8.03 10.17
N LYS A 176 17.56 8.46 8.92
CA LYS A 176 17.91 7.62 7.76
C LYS A 176 17.06 6.33 7.76
N THR A 177 17.68 5.17 7.93
CA THR A 177 17.00 3.86 8.03
C THR A 177 16.72 3.41 9.45
N ASN A 178 17.19 4.15 10.46
CA ASN A 178 17.10 3.76 11.86
C ASN A 178 15.80 4.27 12.49
N LEU A 179 14.98 3.35 12.98
CA LEU A 179 13.76 3.66 13.70
C LEU A 179 14.10 4.24 15.08
N LEU A 180 13.63 5.43 15.39
CA LEU A 180 13.88 6.10 16.67
C LEU A 180 12.73 5.96 17.66
N ALA A 181 11.51 6.15 17.20
CA ALA A 181 10.31 6.06 18.03
C ALA A 181 9.08 5.63 17.24
N VAL A 182 8.12 5.03 17.95
CA VAL A 182 6.83 4.62 17.39
C VAL A 182 5.74 4.97 18.39
N THR A 183 4.63 5.50 17.87
CA THR A 183 3.41 5.70 18.67
C THR A 183 2.18 5.21 17.90
N PRO A 184 1.13 4.72 18.57
CA PRO A 184 -0.14 4.47 17.91
C PRO A 184 -0.69 5.76 17.29
N PHE A 185 -1.38 5.60 16.17
CA PHE A 185 -2.14 6.67 15.54
C PHE A 185 -3.58 6.59 15.99
N ASP A 186 -4.11 7.67 16.53
CA ASP A 186 -5.47 7.69 17.06
C ASP A 186 -6.51 7.55 15.93
N PRO A 187 -7.60 6.81 16.17
CA PRO A 187 -8.68 6.70 15.20
C PRO A 187 -9.27 8.07 14.84
N VAL A 188 -9.43 8.31 13.55
CA VAL A 188 -9.91 9.59 13.04
C VAL A 188 -11.04 9.38 12.05
N ARG A 189 -12.04 10.26 12.13
CA ARG A 189 -13.10 10.36 11.13
C ARG A 189 -13.04 11.74 10.49
N LEU A 190 -13.06 11.75 9.17
CA LEU A 190 -13.15 12.95 8.35
C LEU A 190 -14.46 12.95 7.58
N GLU A 191 -15.19 14.01 7.69
CA GLU A 191 -16.35 14.27 6.85
C GLU A 191 -15.90 14.59 5.41
N VAL A 192 -16.86 14.65 4.51
CA VAL A 192 -16.65 15.08 3.12
C VAL A 192 -15.99 16.47 3.11
N LYS A 193 -14.92 16.62 2.32
CA LYS A 193 -14.09 17.87 2.29
C LYS A 193 -13.57 18.29 3.67
N GLY A 194 -13.63 17.41 4.66
CA GLY A 194 -13.22 17.71 6.03
C GLY A 194 -11.70 17.73 6.21
N THR A 195 -11.27 18.57 7.15
CA THR A 195 -9.86 18.67 7.56
C THR A 195 -9.76 18.48 9.06
N LYS A 196 -8.73 17.75 9.53
CA LYS A 196 -8.46 17.55 10.94
C LYS A 196 -7.00 17.70 11.25
N ASN A 197 -6.70 18.52 12.27
CA ASN A 197 -5.36 18.62 12.84
C ASN A 197 -5.20 17.60 13.95
N MET A 198 -4.02 17.00 14.04
CA MET A 198 -3.68 15.95 14.99
C MET A 198 -2.29 16.20 15.54
N LEU A 199 -2.12 15.93 16.82
CA LEU A 199 -0.84 16.00 17.50
C LEU A 199 -0.43 14.57 17.88
N SER A 200 0.72 14.13 17.37
CA SER A 200 1.34 12.85 17.73
C SER A 200 2.56 13.09 18.59
N ASN A 201 2.57 12.51 19.78
CA ASN A 201 3.71 12.52 20.67
C ASN A 201 4.44 11.18 20.57
N LEU A 202 5.70 11.21 20.15
CA LEU A 202 6.53 10.03 20.03
C LEU A 202 7.65 10.11 21.08
N THR A 203 7.89 8.99 21.73
CA THR A 203 8.98 8.85 22.71
C THR A 203 9.82 7.65 22.29
N THR A 204 11.11 7.73 22.47
CA THR A 204 12.02 6.62 22.24
C THR A 204 11.53 5.37 22.96
N LEU A 205 11.69 4.20 22.35
CA LEU A 205 11.32 2.92 22.93
C LEU A 205 12.00 2.71 24.28
N PRO A 206 11.31 2.13 25.29
CA PRO A 206 11.83 2.00 26.65
C PRO A 206 13.12 1.16 26.76
N GLU A 207 13.32 0.21 25.86
CA GLU A 207 14.52 -0.64 25.81
C GLU A 207 15.74 0.07 25.21
N GLY A 208 15.59 1.35 24.82
CA GLY A 208 16.58 2.11 24.09
C GLY A 208 16.80 1.54 22.69
N ASN A 209 16.76 2.38 21.67
CA ASN A 209 17.24 1.97 20.36
C ASN A 209 18.75 1.88 20.42
N VAL A 210 19.28 0.67 20.59
CA VAL A 210 20.70 0.43 20.41
C VAL A 210 21.00 0.59 18.94
N LEU A 211 21.49 1.76 18.59
CA LEU A 211 21.95 2.04 17.25
C LEU A 211 23.38 1.54 17.08
N ASP A 212 23.71 1.24 15.86
CA ASP A 212 25.08 0.94 15.51
C ASP A 212 25.97 2.18 15.75
N GLN A 213 27.25 1.98 16.06
CA GLN A 213 28.19 3.06 16.34
C GLN A 213 28.31 4.06 15.18
N LEU A 214 28.16 3.60 13.95
CA LEU A 214 28.22 4.47 12.78
C LEU A 214 27.04 5.44 12.78
N ALA A 215 25.82 4.93 12.98
CA ALA A 215 24.63 5.76 13.05
C ALA A 215 24.69 6.78 14.21
N ILE A 216 25.22 6.38 15.37
CA ILE A 216 25.44 7.28 16.50
C ILE A 216 26.43 8.38 16.16
N SER A 217 27.55 8.04 15.52
CA SER A 217 28.54 9.02 15.12
C SER A 217 28.00 10.02 14.09
N GLU A 218 27.24 9.54 13.13
CA GLU A 218 26.61 10.36 12.10
C GLU A 218 25.58 11.33 12.70
N ILE A 219 24.65 10.85 13.52
CA ILE A 219 23.61 11.69 14.12
C ILE A 219 24.23 12.70 15.13
N SER A 220 25.32 12.30 15.80
CA SER A 220 26.08 13.21 16.67
C SER A 220 26.75 14.31 15.89
N LYS A 221 27.29 13.99 14.72
CA LYS A 221 27.89 14.97 13.80
C LYS A 221 26.81 15.93 13.29
N ASP A 222 25.69 15.40 12.75
CA ASP A 222 24.63 16.24 12.24
C ASP A 222 24.05 17.16 13.32
N LYS A 223 23.92 16.66 14.56
CA LYS A 223 23.53 17.48 15.70
C LYS A 223 24.51 18.61 15.98
N ASN A 224 25.82 18.34 15.94
CA ASN A 224 26.86 19.35 16.15
C ASN A 224 26.92 20.36 15.01
N ASP A 225 26.61 19.94 13.79
CA ASP A 225 26.44 20.80 12.62
C ASP A 225 25.17 21.68 12.72
N GLY A 226 24.30 21.38 13.69
CA GLY A 226 23.12 22.16 14.07
C GLY A 226 21.79 21.69 13.46
N ASP A 227 21.84 20.78 12.52
CA ASP A 227 20.65 20.30 11.80
C ASP A 227 20.61 18.76 11.75
N ILE A 228 19.47 18.16 12.13
CA ILE A 228 19.22 16.72 11.91
C ILE A 228 18.03 16.57 10.96
N GLU A 229 18.17 15.72 9.98
CA GLU A 229 17.10 15.36 9.06
C GLU A 229 16.40 14.06 9.51
N PHE A 230 15.12 14.19 9.81
CA PHE A 230 14.24 13.06 10.16
C PHE A 230 13.31 12.70 9.02
N SER A 231 12.82 11.46 9.06
CA SER A 231 11.70 11.00 8.22
C SER A 231 10.58 10.49 9.11
N LEU A 232 9.34 10.78 8.73
CA LEU A 232 8.14 10.29 9.41
C LEU A 232 7.40 9.33 8.49
N GLU A 233 7.06 8.17 9.03
CA GLU A 233 6.23 7.16 8.37
C GLU A 233 4.96 6.97 9.17
N ILE A 234 3.80 7.05 8.49
CA ILE A 234 2.50 6.78 9.09
C ILE A 234 1.86 5.62 8.34
N SER A 235 1.69 4.49 9.03
CA SER A 235 1.00 3.31 8.50
C SER A 235 -0.44 3.30 9.00
N LEU A 236 -1.40 3.28 8.09
CA LEU A 236 -2.81 3.44 8.40
C LEU A 236 -3.67 2.34 7.76
N LYS A 237 -4.76 1.98 8.43
CA LYS A 237 -5.89 1.29 7.79
C LYS A 237 -7.02 2.29 7.61
N VAL A 238 -7.29 2.62 6.35
CA VAL A 238 -8.29 3.62 5.96
C VAL A 238 -9.51 2.92 5.37
N VAL A 239 -10.69 3.40 5.73
CA VAL A 239 -11.95 2.96 5.14
C VAL A 239 -12.62 4.18 4.52
N LEU A 240 -12.88 4.08 3.23
CA LEU A 240 -13.68 5.05 2.50
C LEU A 240 -15.14 4.62 2.63
N ALA A 241 -15.95 5.46 3.27
CA ALA A 241 -17.36 5.21 3.47
C ALA A 241 -18.17 6.11 2.54
N SER A 242 -18.59 5.56 1.42
CA SER A 242 -19.74 6.11 0.70
C SER A 242 -21.02 5.54 1.30
N ASP A 243 -22.18 6.11 0.99
CA ASP A 243 -23.45 5.74 1.61
C ASP A 243 -23.85 4.26 1.41
N SER A 244 -23.17 3.53 0.53
CA SER A 244 -23.50 2.15 0.17
C SER A 244 -22.38 1.13 0.32
N GLU A 245 -21.09 1.51 0.37
CA GLU A 245 -19.98 0.53 0.37
C GLU A 245 -18.80 0.94 1.25
N TRP A 246 -18.21 -0.05 1.95
CA TRP A 246 -17.03 0.10 2.79
C TRP A 246 -15.82 -0.54 2.13
N GLN A 247 -14.91 0.28 1.62
CA GLN A 247 -13.63 -0.20 1.09
C GLN A 247 -12.50 0.08 2.09
N SER A 248 -11.80 -0.97 2.48
CA SER A 248 -10.69 -0.88 3.42
C SER A 248 -9.36 -1.01 2.68
N HIS A 249 -8.50 0.00 2.82
CA HIS A 249 -7.17 0.03 2.21
C HIS A 249 -6.09 0.20 3.29
N LYS A 250 -4.96 -0.48 3.09
CA LYS A 250 -3.74 -0.15 3.82
C LYS A 250 -3.07 1.00 3.10
N MET A 251 -2.62 1.99 3.85
CA MET A 251 -1.98 3.19 3.32
C MET A 251 -0.72 3.48 4.10
N MET A 252 0.33 3.81 3.39
CA MET A 252 1.60 4.28 3.95
C MET A 252 1.81 5.73 3.55
N VAL A 253 2.12 6.56 4.53
CA VAL A 253 2.39 7.98 4.31
C VAL A 253 3.82 8.26 4.71
N TYR A 254 4.59 8.85 3.81
CA TYR A 254 5.99 9.19 4.00
C TYR A 254 6.19 10.70 3.96
N CYS A 255 6.72 11.25 5.04
CA CYS A 255 7.09 12.64 5.14
C CYS A 255 8.62 12.69 5.33
N ASN A 256 9.33 12.91 4.25
CA ASN A 256 10.80 12.92 4.24
C ASN A 256 11.34 14.34 4.36
N ASN A 257 12.65 14.45 4.58
CA ASN A 257 13.41 15.70 4.61
C ASN A 257 12.90 16.67 5.70
N LEU A 258 12.53 16.12 6.87
CA LEU A 258 12.10 16.93 8.01
C LEU A 258 13.35 17.46 8.73
N LYS A 259 13.86 18.57 8.25
CA LYS A 259 15.07 19.20 8.77
C LYS A 259 14.76 19.92 10.08
N VAL A 260 15.34 19.46 11.18
CA VAL A 260 15.15 20.00 12.51
C VAL A 260 16.43 20.71 12.96
N LYS A 261 16.32 21.98 13.28
CA LYS A 261 17.44 22.77 13.81
C LYS A 261 17.45 22.68 15.34
N PHE A 262 18.60 22.32 15.89
CA PHE A 262 18.80 22.19 17.33
C PHE A 262 19.41 23.47 17.95
N GLY A 263 18.82 23.86 19.07
CA GLY A 263 19.34 24.93 19.91
C GLY A 263 20.25 24.41 21.05
N PRO A 264 20.78 25.30 21.90
CA PRO A 264 21.72 24.95 22.96
C PRO A 264 21.15 24.06 24.07
N GLU A 265 19.82 23.95 24.19
CA GLU A 265 19.12 23.18 25.24
C GLU A 265 18.71 21.79 24.80
N ASP A 266 19.32 21.20 23.78
CA ASP A 266 18.93 19.92 23.19
C ASP A 266 17.46 19.90 22.68
N ARG A 267 16.94 21.08 22.37
CA ARG A 267 15.61 21.26 21.76
C ARG A 267 15.75 21.55 20.29
N GLY A 268 14.89 20.94 19.48
CA GLY A 268 14.89 21.12 18.05
C GLY A 268 13.52 21.54 17.51
N GLU A 269 13.53 22.32 16.44
CA GLU A 269 12.32 22.74 15.72
C GLU A 269 12.51 22.60 14.22
N LEU A 270 11.41 22.24 13.54
CA LEU A 270 11.38 22.08 12.09
C LEU A 270 11.73 23.40 11.37
N VAL A 271 12.70 23.34 10.49
CA VAL A 271 13.10 24.47 9.63
C VAL A 271 12.22 24.45 8.37
N ALA A 272 10.95 24.76 8.51
CA ALA A 272 10.07 24.89 7.35
C ALA A 272 9.19 26.13 7.53
N ALA A 273 9.17 26.99 6.50
CA ALA A 273 8.28 28.15 6.47
C ALA A 273 6.85 27.74 6.09
N ASP A 274 6.68 26.63 5.37
CA ASP A 274 5.41 26.16 4.80
C ASP A 274 5.07 24.73 5.22
N LYS A 275 3.81 24.37 5.01
CA LYS A 275 3.31 23.01 5.23
C LYS A 275 4.00 22.01 4.31
N ILE A 276 4.61 20.98 4.89
CA ILE A 276 5.25 19.90 4.11
C ILE A 276 4.20 18.87 3.71
N LYS A 277 3.99 18.72 2.41
CA LYS A 277 3.11 17.67 1.87
C LYS A 277 3.82 16.32 1.92
N CYS A 278 3.14 15.31 2.46
CA CYS A 278 3.66 13.95 2.53
C CYS A 278 3.30 13.14 1.28
N LEU A 279 4.14 12.17 0.93
CA LEU A 279 3.90 11.20 -0.13
C LEU A 279 3.03 10.07 0.40
N ILE A 280 2.06 9.64 -0.38
CA ILE A 280 1.16 8.54 -0.04
C ILE A 280 1.42 7.39 -1.00
N VAL A 281 1.54 6.19 -0.43
CA VAL A 281 1.70 4.93 -1.15
C VAL A 281 0.65 3.95 -0.61
N GLY A 282 -0.18 3.41 -1.48
CA GLY A 282 -1.27 2.49 -1.12
C GLY A 282 -1.50 1.42 -2.17
#